data_9ff313f5ced179b792d2f91870139bc1
#
_entry.id   9ff313f5ced179b792d2f91870139bc1
#
_cell.length_a   1.000
_cell.length_b   1.000
_cell.length_c   1.000
_cell.angle_alpha   90.00
_cell.angle_beta   90.00
_cell.angle_gamma   90.00
#
_symmetry.space_group_name_H-M   'P 1'
#
loop_
_entity.id
_entity.type
_entity.pdbx_description
1 polymer ?
#
loop_
_entity_poly.entity_id
_entity_poly.type
_entity_poly.pdbx_seq_one_letter_code
_entity_poly.pdbx_strand_id
1 'polypeptide(L)' 'MKTEFVHWGIPKGKKDEEILYTKSRTLEGAEKIKEVLTSEFDCREVRIQIIEFSATGEKELNDFFNNAYKD' A
#
# COMPACT_ATOMS: atom_id res chain seq x y z
N MET A 1 5.17 -15.61 -11.27
CA MET A 1 4.23 -14.81 -10.46
C MET A 1 4.86 -13.48 -10.08
N LYS A 2 4.08 -12.43 -10.14
CA LYS A 2 4.53 -11.11 -9.72
C LYS A 2 3.99 -10.81 -8.34
N THR A 3 4.73 -10.05 -7.55
CA THR A 3 4.34 -9.67 -6.20
C THR A 3 4.40 -8.15 -6.06
N GLU A 4 3.36 -7.58 -5.46
CA GLU A 4 3.32 -6.17 -5.12
C GLU A 4 3.11 -6.03 -3.61
N PHE A 5 3.81 -5.08 -3.03
CA PHE A 5 3.68 -4.74 -1.62
C PHE A 5 2.95 -3.41 -1.54
N VAL A 6 1.75 -3.40 -0.99
CA VAL A 6 0.96 -2.18 -0.87
C VAL A 6 0.93 -1.70 0.57
N HIS A 7 0.90 -0.39 0.73
CA HIS A 7 1.03 0.25 2.03
C HIS A 7 -0.27 0.93 2.42
N TRP A 8 -0.78 0.54 3.56
CA TRP A 8 -1.97 1.13 4.17
C TRP A 8 -1.58 1.84 5.46
N GLY A 9 -2.26 2.92 5.77
CA GLY A 9 -2.05 3.61 7.01
C GLY A 9 -3.17 4.60 7.30
N ILE A 10 -3.23 5.06 8.55
CA ILE A 10 -4.20 6.06 8.99
C ILE A 10 -3.51 7.41 9.02
N PRO A 11 -3.96 8.39 8.20
CA PRO A 11 -3.33 9.69 8.17
C PRO A 11 -3.47 10.46 9.48
N LYS A 12 -2.58 11.41 9.69
CA LYS A 12 -2.64 12.32 10.81
C LYS A 12 -3.97 13.08 10.80
N GLY A 13 -4.63 13.13 11.95
CA GLY A 13 -5.90 13.82 12.08
C GLY A 13 -7.13 12.97 11.78
N LYS A 14 -6.94 11.74 11.35
CA LYS A 14 -8.03 10.78 11.13
C LYS A 14 -8.06 9.77 12.28
N LYS A 15 -9.24 9.26 12.59
CA LYS A 15 -9.39 8.30 13.70
C LYS A 15 -9.20 6.86 13.25
N ASP A 16 -9.98 6.42 12.27
CA ASP A 16 -10.03 5.03 11.84
C ASP A 16 -10.01 4.85 10.33
N GLU A 17 -9.80 5.92 9.59
CA GLU A 17 -9.84 5.87 8.14
C GLU A 17 -8.49 5.43 7.57
N GLU A 18 -8.42 4.17 7.17
CA GLU A 18 -7.24 3.62 6.53
C GLU A 18 -7.26 3.94 5.04
N ILE A 19 -6.16 4.46 4.54
CA ILE A 19 -6.03 4.76 3.10
C ILE A 19 -4.83 4.05 2.50
N LEU A 20 -4.89 3.82 1.20
CA LEU A 20 -3.79 3.27 0.43
C LEU A 20 -2.85 4.41 0.05
N TYR A 21 -1.58 4.32 0.49
CA TYR A 21 -0.58 5.35 0.20
C TYR A 21 0.19 5.07 -1.08
N THR A 22 0.78 3.90 -1.18
CA THR A 22 1.65 3.59 -2.30
C THR A 22 1.93 2.10 -2.39
N LYS A 23 2.75 1.72 -3.34
CA LYS A 23 3.16 0.34 -3.54
C LYS A 23 4.65 0.26 -3.86
N SER A 24 5.23 -0.91 -3.64
CA SER A 24 6.59 -1.20 -4.08
C SER A 24 6.67 -2.65 -4.56
N ARG A 25 7.74 -2.98 -5.27
CA ARG A 25 7.92 -4.31 -5.83
C ARG A 25 8.86 -5.20 -5.01
N THR A 26 9.55 -4.63 -4.04
CA THR A 26 10.49 -5.37 -3.21
C THR A 26 10.16 -5.20 -1.74
N LEU A 27 10.47 -6.21 -0.93
CA LEU A 27 10.27 -6.13 0.50
C LEU A 27 11.13 -5.03 1.12
N GLU A 28 12.36 -4.89 0.66
CA GLU A 28 13.26 -3.86 1.15
C GLU A 28 12.69 -2.46 0.91
N GLY A 29 12.18 -2.21 -0.30
CA GLY A 29 11.52 -0.95 -0.62
C GLY A 29 10.27 -0.73 0.21
N ALA A 30 9.51 -1.79 0.45
CA ALA A 30 8.29 -1.72 1.25
C ALA A 30 8.59 -1.31 2.70
N GLU A 31 9.62 -1.87 3.29
CA GLU A 31 10.02 -1.53 4.66
C GLU A 31 10.50 -0.09 4.77
N LYS A 32 11.23 0.40 3.77
CA LYS A 32 11.65 1.79 3.71
C LYS A 32 10.45 2.74 3.63
N ILE A 33 9.48 2.43 2.81
CA ILE A 33 8.28 3.24 2.67
C ILE A 33 7.49 3.25 3.98
N LYS A 34 7.36 2.12 4.63
CA LYS A 34 6.69 2.05 5.93
C LYS A 34 7.35 2.96 6.94
N GLU A 35 8.67 2.96 7.00
CA GLU A 35 9.43 3.82 7.90
C GLU A 35 9.18 5.29 7.60
N VAL A 36 9.21 5.69 6.33
CA VAL A 36 8.95 7.06 5.91
C VAL A 36 7.53 7.50 6.26
N LEU A 37 6.54 6.65 6.00
CA LEU A 37 5.15 6.97 6.33
C LEU A 37 4.96 7.17 7.82
N THR A 38 5.62 6.37 8.63
CA THR A 38 5.53 6.48 10.09
C THR A 38 6.24 7.72 10.61
N SER A 39 7.46 7.98 10.14
CA SER A 39 8.31 9.05 10.69
C SER A 39 8.07 10.42 10.07
N GLU A 40 7.86 10.51 8.77
CA GLU A 40 7.73 11.80 8.09
C GLU A 40 6.29 12.24 7.88
N PHE A 41 5.37 11.30 7.72
CA PHE A 41 3.96 11.61 7.47
C PHE A 41 3.06 11.39 8.69
N ASP A 42 3.63 10.96 9.81
CA ASP A 42 2.89 10.71 11.05
C ASP A 42 1.70 9.76 10.89
N CYS A 43 1.82 8.82 9.97
CA CYS A 43 0.80 7.80 9.78
C CYS A 43 0.80 6.80 10.93
N ARG A 44 -0.39 6.38 11.34
CA ARG A 44 -0.55 5.36 12.37
C ARG A 44 -0.96 4.05 11.74
N GLU A 45 -0.65 2.96 12.41
CA GLU A 45 -1.05 1.61 11.99
C GLU A 45 -0.67 1.31 10.53
N VAL A 46 0.54 1.72 10.16
CA VAL A 46 1.06 1.45 8.81
C VAL A 46 1.29 -0.05 8.67
N ARG A 47 0.70 -0.64 7.64
CA ARG A 47 0.85 -2.07 7.36
C ARG A 47 1.15 -2.31 5.90
N ILE A 48 1.76 -3.43 5.63
CA ILE A 48 2.10 -3.86 4.28
C ILE A 48 1.20 -5.04 3.92
N GLN A 49 0.48 -4.90 2.83
CA GLN A 49 -0.32 -5.99 2.27
C GLN A 49 0.44 -6.57 1.07
N ILE A 50 0.60 -7.88 1.04
CA ILE A 50 1.27 -8.56 -0.06
C ILE A 50 0.22 -9.06 -1.04
N ILE A 51 0.34 -8.64 -2.30
CA ILE A 51 -0.57 -9.07 -3.36
C ILE A 51 0.24 -9.84 -4.39
N GLU A 52 -0.16 -11.10 -4.62
CA GLU A 52 0.46 -11.94 -5.62
C GLU A 52 -0.49 -12.10 -6.80
N PHE A 53 0.03 -12.00 -8.00
CA PHE A 53 -0.78 -12.13 -9.21
C PHE A 53 0.02 -12.76 -10.34
N SER A 54 -0.70 -13.43 -11.25
CA SER A 54 -0.09 -13.99 -12.46
C SER A 54 0.03 -12.91 -13.53
N ALA A 55 0.78 -13.19 -14.58
CA ALA A 55 0.89 -12.26 -15.72
C ALA A 55 -0.47 -11.95 -16.33
N THR A 56 -1.43 -12.88 -16.27
CA THR A 56 -2.79 -12.69 -16.76
C THR A 56 -3.68 -11.93 -15.78
N GLY A 57 -3.25 -11.83 -14.52
CA GLY A 57 -3.99 -11.11 -13.48
C GLY A 57 -3.63 -9.63 -13.36
N GLU A 58 -2.81 -9.10 -14.26
CA GLU A 58 -2.39 -7.72 -14.21
C GLU A 58 -3.56 -6.74 -14.28
N LYS A 59 -4.56 -7.06 -15.08
CA LYS A 59 -5.77 -6.25 -15.16
C LYS A 59 -6.52 -6.21 -13.83
N GLU A 60 -6.62 -7.34 -13.15
CA GLU A 60 -7.27 -7.41 -11.85
C GLU A 60 -6.53 -6.58 -10.81
N LEU A 61 -5.21 -6.60 -10.85
CA LEU A 61 -4.39 -5.79 -9.97
C LEU A 61 -4.61 -4.30 -10.23
N ASN A 62 -4.66 -3.90 -11.50
CA ASN A 62 -4.92 -2.50 -11.85
C ASN A 62 -6.30 -2.07 -11.38
N ASP A 63 -7.31 -2.93 -11.52
CA ASP A 63 -8.66 -2.66 -11.02
C ASP A 63 -8.68 -2.50 -9.51
N PHE A 64 -7.91 -3.33 -8.80
CA PHE A 64 -7.77 -3.21 -7.35
C PHE A 64 -7.22 -1.83 -6.96
N PHE A 65 -6.15 -1.40 -7.60
CA PHE A 65 -5.56 -0.09 -7.29
C PHE A 65 -6.48 1.06 -7.66
N ASN A 66 -7.16 0.97 -8.79
CA ASN A 66 -8.11 2.00 -9.20
C ASN A 66 -9.25 2.15 -8.20
N ASN A 67 -9.75 1.05 -7.66
CA ASN A 67 -10.80 1.08 -6.65
C ASN A 67 -10.29 1.63 -5.31
N ALA A 68 -9.06 1.30 -4.94
CA ALA A 68 -8.46 1.76 -3.68
C ALA A 68 -8.22 3.28 -3.68
N TYR A 69 -7.87 3.85 -4.84
CA TYR A 69 -7.64 5.28 -4.97
C TYR A 69 -8.91 6.07 -5.27
N LYS A 70 -10.01 5.39 -5.48
CA LYS A 70 -11.27 6.03 -5.80
C LYS A 70 -11.99 6.48 -4.53
N ASP A 71 -12.31 7.72 -4.47
CA ASP A 71 -13.09 8.30 -3.36
C ASP A 71 -14.55 7.91 -3.42
#